data_79c63e2471f4c81486529698a3fc9a35
#
_entry.id   79c63e2471f4c81486529698a3fc9a35
#
_cell.length_a   1.000
_cell.length_b   1.000
_cell.length_c   1.000
_cell.angle_alpha   90.00
_cell.angle_beta   90.00
_cell.angle_gamma   90.00
#
_symmetry.space_group_name_H-M   'P 1'
#
loop_
_entity.id
_entity.type
_entity.pdbx_description
1 polymer ?
#
loop_
_entity_poly.entity_id
_entity_poly.type
_entity_poly.pdbx_seq_one_letter_code
_entity_poly.pdbx_strand_id
1 'polypeptide(L)'
;PRTSHTATLLLNGQVLVAGGIDNTNSCLASAEIYPGTTTGSLATARCDGHTATLLPSGKVLVAGGENASVALASAEIYDPVNHSWSPTGPLAVAHRDHTATLLSSGKVLIASGYTSGNAQTTVAELYDSASNSWSSAGNLGTARAHHTATRLQSGKVFIAGSGTSTEIYDPASNTWSGAASASTDHFFGTATLLTSGRVLLVGGGAYTAVAELYDPISNSWSFATSLPAPRAGHTATTLPSGQILIAGGSGGSGYLAGVVYDAASNTWTNAASALVPRAHHTATMLLSGQVLIAGGNDNGGVFSSAVRYTYDLGIADSRRPLIGSINSPLFVTQPLELTGSGFAGDSEGSSGGTNSSATNSPLVQLRSIETEQIAWISPAANSSRSDTSYTSAPLSGLLPGAYALSVLVNAVPSNAQIIQLSSDTIFRDGFNGNGL
;
A
#
# COMPACT_ATOMS: atom_id res chain seq x y z
N PRO A 1 -9.14 20.93 -3.34
CA PRO A 1 -10.03 19.79 -3.67
C PRO A 1 -9.38 18.92 -4.74
N ARG A 2 -9.54 17.59 -4.63
CA ARG A 2 -9.04 16.62 -5.62
C ARG A 2 -9.79 15.29 -5.55
N THR A 3 -9.98 14.65 -6.69
CA THR A 3 -10.50 13.31 -6.87
C THR A 3 -9.53 12.50 -7.74
N SER A 4 -9.62 11.17 -7.73
CA SER A 4 -8.74 10.29 -8.52
C SER A 4 -7.22 10.49 -8.26
N HIS A 5 -6.87 11.04 -7.10
CA HIS A 5 -5.49 11.21 -6.66
C HIS A 5 -4.98 9.93 -6.00
N THR A 6 -3.68 9.85 -5.77
CA THR A 6 -3.09 8.81 -4.93
C THR A 6 -2.77 9.34 -3.53
N ALA A 7 -2.84 8.46 -2.51
CA ALA A 7 -2.42 8.75 -1.15
C ALA A 7 -1.53 7.60 -0.65
N THR A 8 -0.32 7.92 -0.20
CA THR A 8 0.69 6.94 0.21
C THR A 8 1.20 7.26 1.61
N LEU A 9 1.06 6.33 2.55
CA LEU A 9 1.67 6.45 3.87
C LEU A 9 3.19 6.34 3.74
N LEU A 10 3.90 7.36 4.19
CA LEU A 10 5.36 7.41 4.23
C LEU A 10 5.90 6.75 5.51
N LEU A 11 7.19 6.39 5.50
CA LEU A 11 7.84 5.76 6.66
C LEU A 11 7.86 6.64 7.91
N ASN A 12 7.74 7.96 7.77
CA ASN A 12 7.65 8.92 8.88
C ASN A 12 6.21 9.13 9.41
N GLY A 13 5.24 8.37 8.90
CA GLY A 13 3.83 8.44 9.31
C GLY A 13 3.00 9.56 8.66
N GLN A 14 3.61 10.37 7.82
CA GLN A 14 2.91 11.33 6.98
C GLN A 14 2.30 10.66 5.75
N VAL A 15 1.33 11.30 5.10
CA VAL A 15 0.70 10.77 3.87
C VAL A 15 1.01 11.71 2.71
N LEU A 16 1.67 11.18 1.69
CA LEU A 16 1.84 11.86 0.40
C LEU A 16 0.56 11.75 -0.41
N VAL A 17 0.02 12.88 -0.84
CA VAL A 17 -1.14 12.98 -1.73
C VAL A 17 -0.64 13.58 -3.04
N ALA A 18 -0.85 12.90 -4.18
CA ALA A 18 -0.28 13.33 -5.46
C ALA A 18 -1.27 13.22 -6.62
N GLY A 19 -1.23 14.18 -7.53
CA GLY A 19 -2.03 14.19 -8.75
C GLY A 19 -3.54 14.33 -8.53
N GLY A 20 -4.31 13.79 -9.44
CA GLY A 20 -5.77 13.83 -9.44
C GLY A 20 -6.36 14.93 -10.32
N ILE A 21 -7.65 15.14 -10.18
CA ILE A 21 -8.45 16.13 -10.89
C ILE A 21 -9.04 17.11 -9.88
N ASP A 22 -9.00 18.40 -10.17
CA ASP A 22 -9.62 19.45 -9.34
C ASP A 22 -11.08 19.70 -9.73
N ASN A 23 -11.70 20.70 -9.08
CA ASN A 23 -13.09 21.10 -9.33
C ASN A 23 -13.30 21.84 -10.68
N THR A 24 -12.24 22.11 -11.42
CA THR A 24 -12.29 22.68 -12.77
C THR A 24 -12.04 21.64 -13.86
N ASN A 25 -11.99 20.35 -13.51
CA ASN A 25 -11.59 19.24 -14.36
C ASN A 25 -10.14 19.34 -14.89
N SER A 26 -9.28 20.04 -14.17
CA SER A 26 -7.88 20.18 -14.54
C SER A 26 -7.04 19.08 -13.90
N CYS A 27 -6.13 18.50 -14.69
CA CYS A 27 -5.15 17.52 -14.20
C CYS A 27 -4.12 18.19 -13.29
N LEU A 28 -3.84 17.59 -12.15
CA LEU A 28 -2.93 18.15 -11.16
C LEU A 28 -1.53 17.56 -11.28
N ALA A 29 -0.53 18.44 -11.30
CA ALA A 29 0.87 18.09 -11.02
C ALA A 29 1.23 18.32 -9.55
N SER A 30 0.36 18.96 -8.77
CA SER A 30 0.62 19.26 -7.37
C SER A 30 0.61 18.01 -6.50
N ALA A 31 1.48 18.04 -5.47
CA ALA A 31 1.49 17.05 -4.41
C ALA A 31 1.56 17.74 -3.05
N GLU A 32 1.02 17.07 -2.05
CA GLU A 32 0.90 17.58 -0.68
C GLU A 32 1.25 16.50 0.32
N ILE A 33 1.76 16.87 1.48
CA ILE A 33 1.95 16.00 2.63
C ILE A 33 0.88 16.30 3.66
N TYR A 34 0.11 15.29 4.06
CA TYR A 34 -0.82 15.42 5.17
C TYR A 34 -0.11 15.09 6.50
N PRO A 35 -0.33 15.91 7.57
CA PRO A 35 -1.08 17.13 7.61
C PRO A 35 -0.27 18.37 7.15
N GLY A 36 -0.76 19.02 6.06
CA GLY A 36 -0.54 20.45 5.86
C GLY A 36 0.81 20.95 5.34
N THR A 37 1.66 20.14 4.66
CA THR A 37 2.89 20.64 4.05
C THR A 37 2.83 20.50 2.53
N THR A 38 3.22 21.54 1.79
CA THR A 38 3.40 21.44 0.33
C THR A 38 4.73 20.76 0.01
N THR A 39 4.76 20.02 -1.09
CA THR A 39 6.02 19.45 -1.64
C THR A 39 6.34 20.09 -2.98
N GLY A 40 7.44 19.69 -3.61
CA GLY A 40 7.63 19.90 -5.04
C GLY A 40 6.49 19.25 -5.84
N SER A 41 6.30 19.71 -7.07
CA SER A 41 5.28 19.15 -7.98
C SER A 41 5.90 18.07 -8.87
N LEU A 42 5.05 17.15 -9.34
CA LEU A 42 5.39 16.24 -10.43
C LEU A 42 5.76 17.06 -11.68
N ALA A 43 6.65 16.54 -12.50
CA ALA A 43 6.96 17.14 -13.79
C ALA A 43 5.80 17.00 -14.79
N THR A 44 5.01 15.92 -14.65
CA THR A 44 3.84 15.66 -15.49
C THR A 44 2.58 15.62 -14.64
N ALA A 45 1.57 16.43 -14.99
CA ALA A 45 0.26 16.35 -14.36
C ALA A 45 -0.40 14.99 -14.66
N ARG A 46 -1.06 14.40 -13.65
CA ARG A 46 -1.71 13.08 -13.76
C ARG A 46 -3.12 13.19 -13.25
N CYS A 47 -4.09 13.05 -14.15
CA CYS A 47 -5.51 13.21 -13.83
C CYS A 47 -6.06 12.00 -13.09
N ASP A 48 -5.96 10.83 -13.73
CA ASP A 48 -6.63 9.61 -13.29
C ASP A 48 -5.79 8.38 -13.64
N GLY A 49 -6.08 7.28 -12.96
CA GLY A 49 -5.53 5.98 -13.28
C GLY A 49 -4.01 5.81 -13.09
N HIS A 50 -3.32 6.80 -12.44
CA HIS A 50 -1.94 6.62 -12.02
C HIS A 50 -1.85 5.85 -10.71
N THR A 51 -0.71 5.23 -10.46
CA THR A 51 -0.44 4.52 -9.21
C THR A 51 0.68 5.19 -8.43
N ALA A 52 0.66 5.02 -7.10
CA ALA A 52 1.74 5.42 -6.22
C ALA A 52 2.14 4.23 -5.33
N THR A 53 3.42 3.91 -5.28
CA THR A 53 3.94 2.74 -4.55
C THR A 53 5.10 3.15 -3.65
N LEU A 54 4.99 2.90 -2.35
CA LEU A 54 6.08 3.09 -1.41
C LEU A 54 7.14 2.01 -1.66
N LEU A 55 8.35 2.47 -2.00
CA LEU A 55 9.51 1.60 -2.26
C LEU A 55 10.22 1.22 -0.96
N PRO A 56 11.02 0.14 -0.97
CA PRO A 56 11.87 -0.23 0.16
C PRO A 56 12.79 0.89 0.68
N SER A 57 13.22 1.79 -0.20
CA SER A 57 14.05 2.95 0.14
C SER A 57 13.31 4.06 0.90
N GLY A 58 11.99 3.94 1.10
CA GLY A 58 11.15 5.01 1.65
C GLY A 58 10.71 6.06 0.63
N LYS A 59 11.21 6.00 -0.60
CA LYS A 59 10.76 6.84 -1.71
C LYS A 59 9.44 6.32 -2.28
N VAL A 60 8.71 7.15 -3.03
CA VAL A 60 7.44 6.75 -3.65
C VAL A 60 7.57 6.80 -5.16
N LEU A 61 7.30 5.67 -5.82
CA LEU A 61 7.15 5.59 -7.27
C LEU A 61 5.74 6.01 -7.66
N VAL A 62 5.61 7.01 -8.52
CA VAL A 62 4.35 7.39 -9.18
C VAL A 62 4.47 7.06 -10.66
N ALA A 63 3.58 6.21 -11.18
CA ALA A 63 3.70 5.67 -12.54
C ALA A 63 2.40 5.79 -13.34
N GLY A 64 2.52 6.04 -14.64
CA GLY A 64 1.41 6.04 -15.58
C GLY A 64 0.32 7.06 -15.28
N GLY A 65 -0.93 6.66 -15.51
CA GLY A 65 -2.10 7.53 -15.45
C GLY A 65 -2.36 8.22 -16.78
N GLU A 66 -3.17 9.27 -16.76
CA GLU A 66 -3.45 10.06 -17.95
C GLU A 66 -3.21 11.56 -17.72
N ASN A 67 -2.95 12.27 -18.80
CA ASN A 67 -2.97 13.71 -18.88
C ASN A 67 -3.71 14.12 -20.17
N ALA A 68 -4.72 14.96 -20.03
CA ALA A 68 -5.56 15.38 -21.16
C ALA A 68 -6.07 14.20 -22.02
N SER A 69 -6.54 13.13 -21.36
CA SER A 69 -7.07 11.90 -21.97
C SER A 69 -6.03 11.05 -22.72
N VAL A 70 -4.73 11.30 -22.51
CA VAL A 70 -3.65 10.51 -23.09
C VAL A 70 -2.98 9.72 -21.98
N ALA A 71 -2.93 8.40 -22.10
CA ALA A 71 -2.21 7.55 -21.16
C ALA A 71 -0.69 7.84 -21.17
N LEU A 72 -0.07 7.75 -20.01
CA LEU A 72 1.31 8.13 -19.79
C LEU A 72 2.23 6.91 -19.69
N ALA A 73 3.39 6.98 -20.34
CA ALA A 73 4.51 6.08 -20.13
C ALA A 73 5.54 6.64 -19.13
N SER A 74 5.34 7.85 -18.62
CA SER A 74 6.24 8.45 -17.66
C SER A 74 6.01 7.95 -16.24
N ALA A 75 7.11 7.86 -15.49
CA ALA A 75 7.04 7.61 -14.05
C ALA A 75 8.06 8.50 -13.32
N GLU A 76 7.77 8.80 -12.08
CA GLU A 76 8.55 9.72 -11.24
C GLU A 76 8.71 9.15 -9.84
N ILE A 77 9.85 9.49 -9.21
CA ILE A 77 10.15 9.14 -7.82
C ILE A 77 10.05 10.39 -6.96
N TYR A 78 9.24 10.30 -5.91
CA TYR A 78 9.24 11.26 -4.81
C TYR A 78 10.25 10.86 -3.75
N ASP A 79 11.12 11.79 -3.35
CA ASP A 79 12.06 11.65 -2.23
C ASP A 79 11.52 12.42 -1.02
N PRO A 80 11.07 11.75 0.05
CA PRO A 80 10.51 12.41 1.23
C PRO A 80 11.55 13.15 2.09
N VAL A 81 12.84 12.90 1.90
CA VAL A 81 13.91 13.59 2.63
C VAL A 81 14.13 15.01 2.07
N ASN A 82 14.15 15.11 0.75
CA ASN A 82 14.43 16.38 0.04
C ASN A 82 13.14 17.06 -0.45
N HIS A 83 11.98 16.44 -0.26
CA HIS A 83 10.66 16.86 -0.79
C HIS A 83 10.72 17.14 -2.31
N SER A 84 11.47 16.32 -3.05
CA SER A 84 11.75 16.52 -4.47
C SER A 84 11.26 15.35 -5.33
N TRP A 85 11.02 15.65 -6.61
CA TRP A 85 10.62 14.68 -7.62
C TRP A 85 11.76 14.51 -8.63
N SER A 86 11.94 13.28 -9.09
CA SER A 86 12.91 12.94 -10.14
C SER A 86 12.31 11.93 -11.11
N PRO A 87 12.60 12.04 -12.42
CA PRO A 87 12.08 11.08 -13.39
C PRO A 87 12.76 9.70 -13.22
N THR A 88 12.04 8.67 -13.62
CA THR A 88 12.61 7.34 -13.92
C THR A 88 12.81 7.17 -15.41
N GLY A 89 13.37 6.04 -15.85
CA GLY A 89 13.17 5.58 -17.23
C GLY A 89 11.67 5.43 -17.52
N PRO A 90 11.24 5.60 -18.78
CA PRO A 90 9.83 5.41 -19.13
C PRO A 90 9.44 3.93 -19.13
N LEU A 91 8.15 3.65 -18.90
CA LEU A 91 7.53 2.37 -19.23
C LEU A 91 7.63 2.13 -20.74
N ALA A 92 7.70 0.87 -21.15
CA ALA A 92 7.69 0.50 -22.58
C ALA A 92 6.34 0.80 -23.22
N VAL A 93 5.25 0.71 -22.45
CA VAL A 93 3.88 1.02 -22.89
C VAL A 93 3.27 2.05 -21.94
N ALA A 94 2.50 2.98 -22.47
CA ALA A 94 1.69 3.89 -21.66
C ALA A 94 0.57 3.13 -20.96
N HIS A 95 0.37 3.38 -19.65
CA HIS A 95 -0.66 2.72 -18.85
C HIS A 95 -1.48 3.73 -18.07
N ARG A 96 -2.79 3.58 -18.05
CA ARG A 96 -3.69 4.17 -17.05
C ARG A 96 -4.69 3.13 -16.56
N ASP A 97 -5.23 3.31 -15.36
CA ASP A 97 -6.14 2.34 -14.71
C ASP A 97 -5.54 0.93 -14.60
N HIS A 98 -4.22 0.91 -14.51
CA HIS A 98 -3.40 -0.27 -14.25
C HIS A 98 -3.27 -0.52 -12.75
N THR A 99 -2.71 -1.65 -12.39
CA THR A 99 -2.34 -1.93 -11.00
C THR A 99 -0.83 -1.87 -10.80
N ALA A 100 -0.40 -1.46 -9.61
CA ALA A 100 0.99 -1.49 -9.19
C ALA A 100 1.12 -2.29 -7.88
N THR A 101 1.98 -3.29 -7.87
CA THR A 101 2.18 -4.18 -6.72
C THR A 101 3.65 -4.27 -6.34
N LEU A 102 3.98 -3.92 -5.10
CA LEU A 102 5.33 -4.12 -4.56
C LEU A 102 5.56 -5.61 -4.28
N LEU A 103 6.52 -6.19 -4.96
CA LEU A 103 6.93 -7.60 -4.80
C LEU A 103 7.88 -7.78 -3.62
N SER A 104 8.03 -9.02 -3.14
CA SER A 104 8.99 -9.36 -2.07
C SER A 104 10.44 -9.04 -2.43
N SER A 105 10.77 -9.02 -3.72
CA SER A 105 12.09 -8.63 -4.25
C SER A 105 12.37 -7.13 -4.15
N GLY A 106 11.39 -6.31 -3.76
CA GLY A 106 11.48 -4.84 -3.79
C GLY A 106 11.19 -4.21 -5.14
N LYS A 107 10.96 -5.01 -6.19
CA LYS A 107 10.50 -4.52 -7.51
C LYS A 107 9.02 -4.21 -7.47
N VAL A 108 8.57 -3.31 -8.36
CA VAL A 108 7.13 -2.99 -8.52
C VAL A 108 6.63 -3.59 -9.83
N LEU A 109 5.61 -4.43 -9.74
CA LEU A 109 4.89 -4.97 -10.88
C LEU A 109 3.80 -3.98 -11.30
N ILE A 110 3.88 -3.47 -12.53
CA ILE A 110 2.79 -2.77 -13.22
C ILE A 110 2.10 -3.80 -14.10
N ALA A 111 0.77 -3.88 -14.05
CA ALA A 111 0.02 -4.85 -14.84
C ALA A 111 -1.16 -4.23 -15.56
N SER A 112 -1.23 -4.45 -16.87
CA SER A 112 -2.40 -4.17 -17.70
C SER A 112 -2.83 -2.68 -17.68
N GLY A 113 -4.09 -2.36 -17.85
CA GLY A 113 -4.63 -1.00 -17.94
C GLY A 113 -5.01 -0.61 -19.35
N TYR A 114 -5.37 0.66 -19.57
CA TYR A 114 -5.60 1.22 -20.90
C TYR A 114 -4.32 1.86 -21.45
N THR A 115 -4.13 1.74 -22.76
CA THR A 115 -3.12 2.47 -23.53
C THR A 115 -3.67 3.82 -24.02
N SER A 116 -2.83 4.61 -24.68
CA SER A 116 -3.23 5.92 -25.24
C SER A 116 -4.37 5.85 -26.27
N GLY A 117 -4.63 4.70 -26.87
CA GLY A 117 -5.76 4.48 -27.79
C GLY A 117 -7.04 3.99 -27.11
N ASN A 118 -7.14 4.06 -25.78
CA ASN A 118 -8.25 3.49 -24.99
C ASN A 118 -8.44 1.98 -25.18
N ALA A 119 -7.45 1.27 -25.69
CA ALA A 119 -7.44 -0.18 -25.75
C ALA A 119 -6.85 -0.73 -24.46
N GLN A 120 -7.47 -1.76 -23.91
CA GLN A 120 -6.86 -2.51 -22.81
C GLN A 120 -5.64 -3.27 -23.32
N THR A 121 -4.60 -3.36 -22.50
CA THR A 121 -3.36 -4.08 -22.81
C THR A 121 -3.20 -5.32 -21.95
N THR A 122 -2.41 -6.29 -22.42
CA THR A 122 -1.96 -7.43 -21.62
C THR A 122 -0.56 -7.24 -21.07
N VAL A 123 0.11 -6.14 -21.40
CA VAL A 123 1.50 -5.91 -21.03
C VAL A 123 1.65 -5.74 -19.52
N ALA A 124 2.68 -6.37 -18.98
CA ALA A 124 3.11 -6.13 -17.62
C ALA A 124 4.61 -5.82 -17.58
N GLU A 125 4.99 -4.94 -16.66
CA GLU A 125 6.35 -4.43 -16.53
C GLU A 125 6.81 -4.42 -15.06
N LEU A 126 8.10 -4.62 -14.85
CA LEU A 126 8.75 -4.58 -13.54
C LEU A 126 9.66 -3.36 -13.45
N TYR A 127 9.41 -2.52 -12.47
CA TYR A 127 10.33 -1.46 -12.08
C TYR A 127 11.32 -1.97 -11.03
N ASP A 128 12.60 -1.75 -11.27
CA ASP A 128 13.68 -2.02 -10.33
C ASP A 128 14.28 -0.70 -9.85
N SER A 129 14.08 -0.39 -8.56
CA SER A 129 14.56 0.87 -7.98
C SER A 129 16.07 0.94 -7.82
N ALA A 130 16.79 -0.20 -7.80
CA ALA A 130 18.24 -0.23 -7.70
C ALA A 130 18.92 0.21 -9.01
N SER A 131 18.37 -0.22 -10.15
CA SER A 131 18.86 0.16 -11.48
C SER A 131 18.11 1.35 -12.10
N ASN A 132 17.03 1.82 -11.46
CA ASN A 132 16.12 2.84 -11.97
C ASN A 132 15.61 2.51 -13.38
N SER A 133 15.27 1.25 -13.65
CA SER A 133 14.91 0.77 -14.98
C SER A 133 13.69 -0.14 -14.96
N TRP A 134 13.06 -0.26 -16.13
CA TRP A 134 11.92 -1.12 -16.40
C TRP A 134 12.34 -2.34 -17.19
N SER A 135 11.68 -3.46 -16.94
CA SER A 135 11.85 -4.72 -17.69
C SER A 135 10.51 -5.40 -17.87
N SER A 136 10.39 -6.29 -18.86
CA SER A 136 9.16 -7.03 -19.09
C SER A 136 8.85 -8.01 -17.95
N ALA A 137 7.58 -8.04 -17.55
CA ALA A 137 7.00 -9.06 -16.67
C ALA A 137 6.15 -10.08 -17.45
N GLY A 138 6.38 -10.22 -18.74
CA GLY A 138 5.51 -11.02 -19.61
C GLY A 138 4.17 -10.34 -19.87
N ASN A 139 3.21 -11.10 -20.38
CA ASN A 139 1.88 -10.61 -20.68
C ASN A 139 0.83 -11.45 -19.97
N LEU A 140 -0.22 -10.78 -19.49
CA LEU A 140 -1.44 -11.45 -19.03
C LEU A 140 -2.11 -12.19 -20.23
N GLY A 141 -2.86 -13.23 -19.93
CA GLY A 141 -3.70 -13.91 -20.93
C GLY A 141 -4.90 -13.06 -21.37
N THR A 142 -5.37 -12.14 -20.50
CA THR A 142 -6.54 -11.28 -20.78
C THR A 142 -6.21 -9.82 -20.48
N ALA A 143 -6.46 -8.95 -21.45
CA ALA A 143 -6.33 -7.50 -21.28
C ALA A 143 -7.39 -6.98 -20.28
N ARG A 144 -7.00 -6.06 -19.39
CA ARG A 144 -7.83 -5.58 -18.28
C ARG A 144 -7.57 -4.10 -17.97
N ALA A 145 -8.55 -3.47 -17.34
CA ALA A 145 -8.39 -2.17 -16.70
C ALA A 145 -9.34 -2.08 -15.50
N HIS A 146 -9.09 -1.17 -14.56
CA HIS A 146 -9.84 -1.05 -13.31
C HIS A 146 -10.02 -2.40 -12.56
N HIS A 147 -9.05 -3.28 -12.75
CA HIS A 147 -8.94 -4.57 -12.08
C HIS A 147 -8.23 -4.41 -10.74
N THR A 148 -8.18 -5.48 -9.98
CA THR A 148 -7.47 -5.54 -8.70
C THR A 148 -6.25 -6.44 -8.82
N ALA A 149 -5.18 -6.10 -8.09
CA ALA A 149 -3.99 -6.92 -7.93
C ALA A 149 -3.70 -7.11 -6.44
N THR A 150 -3.63 -8.35 -5.99
CA THR A 150 -3.42 -8.70 -4.58
C THR A 150 -2.21 -9.60 -4.46
N ARG A 151 -1.20 -9.16 -3.70
CA ARG A 151 -0.06 -10.02 -3.38
C ARG A 151 -0.48 -11.06 -2.34
N LEU A 152 -0.40 -12.32 -2.70
CA LEU A 152 -0.72 -13.46 -1.85
C LEU A 152 0.39 -13.73 -0.81
N GLN A 153 0.08 -14.51 0.23
CA GLN A 153 1.07 -14.95 1.22
C GLN A 153 2.25 -15.73 0.59
N SER A 154 2.01 -16.41 -0.53
CA SER A 154 3.05 -17.07 -1.32
C SER A 154 4.04 -16.12 -2.04
N GLY A 155 3.78 -14.80 -2.01
CA GLY A 155 4.52 -13.80 -2.77
C GLY A 155 4.07 -13.65 -4.23
N LYS A 156 3.19 -14.53 -4.74
CA LYS A 156 2.56 -14.40 -6.06
C LYS A 156 1.55 -13.26 -6.06
N VAL A 157 1.19 -12.75 -7.25
CA VAL A 157 0.20 -11.67 -7.39
C VAL A 157 -1.04 -12.20 -8.10
N PHE A 158 -2.17 -12.14 -7.42
CA PHE A 158 -3.48 -12.51 -7.94
C PHE A 158 -4.16 -11.30 -8.57
N ILE A 159 -4.68 -11.48 -9.78
CA ILE A 159 -5.37 -10.45 -10.57
C ILE A 159 -6.83 -10.87 -10.78
N ALA A 160 -7.77 -9.96 -10.49
CA ALA A 160 -9.20 -10.17 -10.69
C ALA A 160 -9.91 -8.86 -11.09
N GLY A 161 -11.10 -8.97 -11.67
CA GLY A 161 -11.90 -7.84 -12.18
C GLY A 161 -11.59 -7.51 -13.64
N SER A 162 -12.45 -6.70 -14.26
CA SER A 162 -12.49 -6.48 -15.70
C SER A 162 -12.79 -7.78 -16.46
N GLY A 163 -13.92 -8.39 -16.11
CA GLY A 163 -14.36 -9.72 -16.49
C GLY A 163 -14.28 -10.72 -15.34
N THR A 164 -14.72 -11.93 -15.60
CA THR A 164 -14.75 -13.02 -14.57
C THR A 164 -13.46 -13.82 -14.51
N SER A 165 -12.64 -13.81 -15.58
CA SER A 165 -11.35 -14.53 -15.59
C SER A 165 -10.37 -13.94 -14.60
N THR A 166 -9.57 -14.77 -13.96
CA THR A 166 -8.54 -14.36 -13.01
C THR A 166 -7.19 -15.00 -13.35
N GLU A 167 -6.12 -14.35 -12.94
CA GLU A 167 -4.78 -14.76 -13.28
C GLU A 167 -3.82 -14.59 -12.09
N ILE A 168 -2.75 -15.36 -12.09
CA ILE A 168 -1.70 -15.29 -11.08
C ILE A 168 -0.36 -15.05 -11.78
N TYR A 169 0.35 -14.03 -11.32
CA TYR A 169 1.74 -13.78 -11.65
C TYR A 169 2.66 -14.47 -10.63
N ASP A 170 3.62 -15.23 -11.11
CA ASP A 170 4.68 -15.82 -10.29
C ASP A 170 5.99 -15.05 -10.50
N PRO A 171 6.45 -14.26 -9.52
CA PRO A 171 7.67 -13.47 -9.66
C PRO A 171 8.95 -14.32 -9.69
N ALA A 172 8.92 -15.58 -9.22
CA ALA A 172 10.09 -16.44 -9.25
C ALA A 172 10.39 -16.96 -10.66
N SER A 173 9.36 -17.25 -11.46
CA SER A 173 9.48 -17.70 -12.84
C SER A 173 9.27 -16.58 -13.87
N ASN A 174 8.79 -15.41 -13.43
CA ASN A 174 8.36 -14.31 -14.30
C ASN A 174 7.28 -14.75 -15.31
N THR A 175 6.28 -15.50 -14.86
CA THR A 175 5.22 -16.06 -15.71
C THR A 175 3.83 -15.80 -15.17
N TRP A 176 2.86 -15.80 -16.08
CA TRP A 176 1.43 -15.70 -15.79
C TRP A 176 0.74 -17.04 -15.98
N SER A 177 -0.24 -17.33 -15.15
CA SER A 177 -1.11 -18.52 -15.25
C SER A 177 -2.53 -18.17 -14.94
N GLY A 178 -3.50 -18.83 -15.61
CA GLY A 178 -4.91 -18.69 -15.28
C GLY A 178 -5.24 -19.27 -13.91
N ALA A 179 -6.22 -18.68 -13.22
CA ALA A 179 -6.81 -19.21 -12.00
C ALA A 179 -8.32 -19.43 -12.20
N ALA A 180 -9.00 -20.01 -11.19
CA ALA A 180 -10.43 -20.23 -11.25
C ALA A 180 -11.19 -18.92 -11.44
N SER A 181 -12.16 -18.88 -12.35
CA SER A 181 -12.94 -17.67 -12.65
C SER A 181 -13.90 -17.29 -11.51
N ALA A 182 -14.03 -15.99 -11.26
CA ALA A 182 -15.05 -15.44 -10.38
C ALA A 182 -16.47 -15.67 -10.95
N SER A 183 -17.49 -15.58 -10.14
CA SER A 183 -18.89 -15.75 -10.59
C SER A 183 -19.40 -14.50 -11.29
N THR A 184 -18.86 -13.34 -10.98
CA THR A 184 -19.27 -12.05 -11.56
C THR A 184 -18.05 -11.15 -11.84
N ASP A 185 -18.27 -10.11 -12.62
CA ASP A 185 -17.27 -9.07 -12.86
C ASP A 185 -17.19 -8.12 -11.67
N HIS A 186 -15.96 -7.84 -11.23
CA HIS A 186 -15.63 -6.89 -10.17
C HIS A 186 -14.89 -5.64 -10.69
N PHE A 187 -15.22 -5.17 -11.88
CA PHE A 187 -14.71 -3.92 -12.45
C PHE A 187 -15.01 -2.74 -11.50
N PHE A 188 -14.00 -1.94 -11.10
CA PHE A 188 -14.10 -0.95 -10.02
C PHE A 188 -14.46 -1.52 -8.63
N GLY A 189 -14.31 -2.81 -8.42
CA GLY A 189 -14.41 -3.44 -7.12
C GLY A 189 -13.10 -3.37 -6.35
N THR A 190 -13.09 -3.96 -5.17
CA THR A 190 -11.88 -4.09 -4.34
C THR A 190 -11.55 -5.54 -4.05
N ALA A 191 -10.26 -5.85 -3.89
CA ALA A 191 -9.77 -7.14 -3.45
C ALA A 191 -8.88 -6.96 -2.22
N THR A 192 -9.14 -7.73 -1.16
CA THR A 192 -8.43 -7.65 0.11
C THR A 192 -7.96 -9.03 0.54
N LEU A 193 -6.66 -9.19 0.82
CA LEU A 193 -6.13 -10.41 1.40
C LEU A 193 -6.54 -10.49 2.88
N LEU A 194 -7.23 -11.55 3.25
CA LEU A 194 -7.62 -11.83 4.62
C LEU A 194 -6.50 -12.56 5.38
N THR A 195 -6.54 -12.51 6.70
CA THR A 195 -5.61 -13.25 7.58
C THR A 195 -5.66 -14.77 7.36
N SER A 196 -6.77 -15.27 6.84
CA SER A 196 -6.92 -16.68 6.43
C SER A 196 -6.12 -17.06 5.18
N GLY A 197 -5.51 -16.09 4.48
CA GLY A 197 -4.86 -16.27 3.18
C GLY A 197 -5.81 -16.25 1.98
N ARG A 198 -7.13 -16.15 2.21
CA ARG A 198 -8.12 -15.97 1.14
C ARG A 198 -8.18 -14.52 0.70
N VAL A 199 -8.60 -14.27 -0.54
CA VAL A 199 -8.82 -12.93 -1.08
C VAL A 199 -10.31 -12.65 -1.13
N LEU A 200 -10.76 -11.59 -0.45
CA LEU A 200 -12.12 -11.10 -0.49
C LEU A 200 -12.26 -10.11 -1.65
N LEU A 201 -13.11 -10.43 -2.64
CA LEU A 201 -13.52 -9.51 -3.69
C LEU A 201 -14.90 -8.95 -3.37
N VAL A 202 -15.07 -7.64 -3.53
CA VAL A 202 -16.29 -6.94 -3.10
C VAL A 202 -16.75 -5.91 -4.15
N GLY A 203 -18.03 -5.98 -4.49
CA GLY A 203 -18.69 -4.96 -5.31
C GLY A 203 -18.11 -4.82 -6.72
N GLY A 204 -18.25 -3.64 -7.30
CA GLY A 204 -17.80 -3.36 -8.66
C GLY A 204 -18.81 -3.74 -9.73
N GLY A 205 -18.34 -4.04 -10.96
CA GLY A 205 -19.18 -4.39 -12.08
C GLY A 205 -20.24 -3.33 -12.38
N ALA A 206 -21.42 -3.75 -12.78
CA ALA A 206 -22.57 -2.88 -12.97
C ALA A 206 -23.31 -2.61 -11.63
N TYR A 207 -22.57 -2.20 -10.59
CA TYR A 207 -23.03 -2.02 -9.22
C TYR A 207 -23.55 -3.33 -8.61
N THR A 208 -22.65 -4.30 -8.40
CA THR A 208 -23.01 -5.53 -7.71
C THR A 208 -22.88 -5.41 -6.19
N ALA A 209 -23.70 -6.15 -5.46
CA ALA A 209 -23.55 -6.37 -4.01
C ALA A 209 -22.79 -7.68 -3.72
N VAL A 210 -22.35 -8.40 -4.72
CA VAL A 210 -21.67 -9.68 -4.56
C VAL A 210 -20.35 -9.50 -3.82
N ALA A 211 -20.10 -10.38 -2.86
CA ALA A 211 -18.82 -10.57 -2.20
C ALA A 211 -18.39 -12.04 -2.35
N GLU A 212 -17.19 -12.25 -2.84
CA GLU A 212 -16.61 -13.57 -3.12
C GLU A 212 -15.28 -13.75 -2.44
N LEU A 213 -14.98 -14.96 -2.05
CA LEU A 213 -13.73 -15.37 -1.43
C LEU A 213 -12.99 -16.32 -2.36
N TYR A 214 -11.84 -15.90 -2.85
CA TYR A 214 -10.91 -16.76 -3.56
C TYR A 214 -9.95 -17.44 -2.59
N ASP A 215 -9.83 -18.75 -2.67
CA ASP A 215 -8.86 -19.55 -1.93
C ASP A 215 -7.69 -19.93 -2.86
N PRO A 216 -6.49 -19.35 -2.66
CA PRO A 216 -5.36 -19.61 -3.53
C PRO A 216 -4.75 -21.01 -3.36
N ILE A 217 -5.04 -21.73 -2.26
CA ILE A 217 -4.54 -23.09 -2.02
C ILE A 217 -5.35 -24.09 -2.84
N SER A 218 -6.68 -24.00 -2.77
CA SER A 218 -7.58 -24.91 -3.51
C SER A 218 -7.90 -24.40 -4.91
N ASN A 219 -7.47 -23.18 -5.29
CA ASN A 219 -7.84 -22.48 -6.53
C ASN A 219 -9.35 -22.52 -6.75
N SER A 220 -10.11 -22.11 -5.76
CA SER A 220 -11.58 -22.15 -5.81
C SER A 220 -12.23 -20.92 -5.17
N TRP A 221 -13.51 -20.71 -5.51
CA TRP A 221 -14.31 -19.60 -5.03
C TRP A 221 -15.41 -20.07 -4.08
N SER A 222 -15.76 -19.21 -3.15
CA SER A 222 -16.94 -19.33 -2.31
C SER A 222 -17.58 -17.95 -2.11
N PHE A 223 -18.89 -17.91 -1.83
CA PHE A 223 -19.55 -16.64 -1.54
C PHE A 223 -19.32 -16.23 -0.09
N ALA A 224 -19.07 -14.94 0.11
CA ALA A 224 -19.26 -14.27 1.38
C ALA A 224 -20.69 -13.70 1.46
N THR A 225 -21.10 -13.24 2.63
CA THR A 225 -22.36 -12.49 2.75
C THR A 225 -22.29 -11.25 1.86
N SER A 226 -23.34 -11.03 1.05
CA SER A 226 -23.39 -9.88 0.13
C SER A 226 -23.39 -8.55 0.88
N LEU A 227 -22.84 -7.52 0.22
CA LEU A 227 -22.92 -6.14 0.71
C LEU A 227 -24.38 -5.72 0.99
N PRO A 228 -24.60 -4.87 2.01
CA PRO A 228 -25.95 -4.31 2.28
C PRO A 228 -26.50 -3.46 1.13
N ALA A 229 -25.62 -2.90 0.29
CA ALA A 229 -26.00 -2.16 -0.89
C ALA A 229 -24.91 -2.31 -1.99
N PRO A 230 -25.32 -2.46 -3.27
CA PRO A 230 -24.38 -2.57 -4.39
C PRO A 230 -23.56 -1.30 -4.55
N ARG A 231 -22.25 -1.45 -4.82
CA ARG A 231 -21.34 -0.30 -4.96
C ARG A 231 -20.14 -0.57 -5.86
N ALA A 232 -19.62 0.52 -6.45
CA ALA A 232 -18.37 0.55 -7.21
C ALA A 232 -17.58 1.82 -6.85
N GLY A 233 -16.27 1.83 -7.10
CA GLY A 233 -15.40 2.99 -6.80
C GLY A 233 -15.29 3.30 -5.30
N HIS A 234 -15.51 2.32 -4.45
CA HIS A 234 -15.26 2.35 -3.01
C HIS A 234 -13.82 2.00 -2.69
N THR A 235 -13.39 2.26 -1.47
CA THR A 235 -12.12 1.77 -0.94
C THR A 235 -12.33 0.64 0.06
N ALA A 236 -11.36 -0.27 0.16
CA ALA A 236 -11.30 -1.33 1.17
C ALA A 236 -10.02 -1.17 1.98
N THR A 237 -10.14 -1.10 3.31
CA THR A 237 -9.01 -0.94 4.23
C THR A 237 -9.11 -1.96 5.35
N THR A 238 -8.04 -2.77 5.50
CA THR A 238 -7.95 -3.72 6.61
C THR A 238 -7.68 -2.97 7.91
N LEU A 239 -8.58 -3.11 8.87
CA LEU A 239 -8.48 -2.50 10.19
C LEU A 239 -7.55 -3.32 11.11
N PRO A 240 -6.94 -2.72 12.15
CA PRO A 240 -6.13 -3.47 13.13
C PRO A 240 -6.87 -4.62 13.82
N SER A 241 -8.20 -4.57 13.90
CA SER A 241 -9.04 -5.68 14.38
C SER A 241 -9.07 -6.89 13.43
N GLY A 242 -8.63 -6.74 12.18
CA GLY A 242 -8.79 -7.76 11.13
C GLY A 242 -10.07 -7.62 10.31
N GLN A 243 -10.95 -6.72 10.70
CA GLN A 243 -12.14 -6.37 9.94
C GLN A 243 -11.78 -5.51 8.73
N ILE A 244 -12.63 -5.46 7.72
CA ILE A 244 -12.41 -4.70 6.50
C ILE A 244 -13.40 -3.53 6.44
N LEU A 245 -12.87 -2.31 6.48
CA LEU A 245 -13.68 -1.12 6.21
C LEU A 245 -13.87 -0.96 4.70
N ILE A 246 -15.10 -0.95 4.25
CA ILE A 246 -15.48 -0.53 2.90
C ILE A 246 -16.03 0.89 3.00
N ALA A 247 -15.31 1.85 2.48
CA ALA A 247 -15.70 3.26 2.58
C ALA A 247 -16.23 3.78 1.25
N GLY A 248 -17.37 4.46 1.30
CA GLY A 248 -17.97 5.15 0.17
C GLY A 248 -18.33 4.26 -1.02
N GLY A 249 -18.07 4.77 -2.20
CA GLY A 249 -18.49 4.22 -3.48
C GLY A 249 -19.83 4.76 -3.94
N SER A 250 -20.13 4.60 -5.22
CA SER A 250 -21.44 4.91 -5.80
C SER A 250 -22.24 3.62 -6.00
N GLY A 251 -23.54 3.68 -5.71
CA GLY A 251 -24.53 2.69 -6.09
C GLY A 251 -25.43 3.24 -7.19
N GLY A 252 -26.30 2.41 -7.73
CA GLY A 252 -27.24 2.84 -8.81
C GLY A 252 -28.14 4.03 -8.45
N SER A 253 -28.30 4.35 -7.15
CA SER A 253 -29.15 5.44 -6.64
C SER A 253 -28.35 6.58 -5.96
N GLY A 254 -27.03 6.56 -5.95
CA GLY A 254 -26.20 7.60 -5.36
C GLY A 254 -24.98 7.07 -4.61
N TYR A 255 -24.33 7.99 -3.87
CA TYR A 255 -23.15 7.69 -3.08
C TYR A 255 -23.49 7.05 -1.74
N LEU A 256 -22.63 6.17 -1.24
CA LEU A 256 -22.92 5.30 -0.11
C LEU A 256 -22.03 5.61 1.10
N ALA A 257 -22.59 5.38 2.28
CA ALA A 257 -21.84 5.38 3.54
C ALA A 257 -20.95 4.13 3.66
N GLY A 258 -20.04 4.15 4.64
CA GLY A 258 -19.14 3.04 4.92
C GLY A 258 -19.84 1.87 5.60
N VAL A 259 -19.32 0.67 5.37
CA VAL A 259 -19.68 -0.57 6.07
C VAL A 259 -18.42 -1.33 6.47
N VAL A 260 -18.50 -2.16 7.49
CA VAL A 260 -17.40 -2.98 8.00
C VAL A 260 -17.75 -4.46 7.85
N TYR A 261 -16.85 -5.22 7.23
CA TYR A 261 -16.94 -6.67 7.11
C TYR A 261 -16.14 -7.36 8.19
N ASP A 262 -16.74 -8.29 8.87
CA ASP A 262 -16.09 -9.20 9.79
C ASP A 262 -15.99 -10.59 9.14
N ALA A 263 -14.75 -11.00 8.82
CA ALA A 263 -14.49 -12.25 8.13
C ALA A 263 -14.71 -13.49 9.03
N ALA A 264 -14.62 -13.35 10.35
CA ALA A 264 -14.82 -14.45 11.28
C ALA A 264 -16.30 -14.83 11.41
N SER A 265 -17.19 -13.83 11.48
CA SER A 265 -18.65 -14.03 11.53
C SER A 265 -19.31 -14.03 10.15
N ASN A 266 -18.60 -13.63 9.09
CA ASN A 266 -19.13 -13.42 7.74
C ASN A 266 -20.32 -12.45 7.73
N THR A 267 -20.20 -11.33 8.45
CA THR A 267 -21.28 -10.34 8.60
C THR A 267 -20.82 -8.93 8.26
N TRP A 268 -21.78 -8.08 7.90
CA TRP A 268 -21.60 -6.66 7.67
C TRP A 268 -22.25 -5.84 8.77
N THR A 269 -21.58 -4.80 9.20
CA THR A 269 -22.11 -3.76 10.09
C THR A 269 -21.91 -2.39 9.47
N ASN A 270 -22.76 -1.42 9.86
CA ASN A 270 -22.56 -0.04 9.40
C ASN A 270 -21.30 0.54 10.05
N ALA A 271 -20.47 1.22 9.28
CA ALA A 271 -19.40 2.03 9.81
C ALA A 271 -20.01 3.20 10.61
N ALA A 272 -19.33 3.62 11.67
CA ALA A 272 -19.76 4.77 12.46
C ALA A 272 -19.97 6.00 11.58
N SER A 273 -20.91 6.85 11.93
CA SER A 273 -21.60 7.87 11.13
C SER A 273 -20.78 9.04 10.58
N ALA A 274 -19.46 9.02 10.67
CA ALA A 274 -18.61 10.16 10.27
C ALA A 274 -18.22 10.18 8.78
N LEU A 275 -18.60 9.14 8.00
CA LEU A 275 -18.19 9.03 6.61
C LEU A 275 -19.22 9.69 5.69
N VAL A 276 -18.90 10.89 5.22
CA VAL A 276 -19.68 11.54 4.14
C VAL A 276 -19.61 10.65 2.90
N PRO A 277 -20.75 10.28 2.29
CA PRO A 277 -20.80 9.49 1.08
C PRO A 277 -19.98 10.12 -0.06
N ARG A 278 -19.05 9.34 -0.65
CA ARG A 278 -18.16 9.80 -1.71
C ARG A 278 -17.61 8.63 -2.51
N ALA A 279 -17.14 8.88 -3.71
CA ALA A 279 -16.39 7.91 -4.53
C ALA A 279 -15.07 8.50 -5.01
N HIS A 280 -14.19 7.69 -5.58
CA HIS A 280 -12.88 8.10 -6.11
C HIS A 280 -12.01 8.89 -5.11
N HIS A 281 -12.23 8.61 -3.82
CA HIS A 281 -11.41 9.08 -2.71
C HIS A 281 -10.28 8.10 -2.45
N THR A 282 -9.34 8.49 -1.59
CA THR A 282 -8.34 7.57 -1.04
C THR A 282 -8.65 7.23 0.41
N ALA A 283 -8.29 6.02 0.82
CA ALA A 283 -8.34 5.57 2.21
C ALA A 283 -6.96 5.04 2.60
N THR A 284 -6.36 5.64 3.63
CA THR A 284 -5.00 5.31 4.07
C THR A 284 -5.00 5.01 5.56
N MET A 285 -4.53 3.81 5.94
CA MET A 285 -4.32 3.46 7.34
C MET A 285 -3.17 4.29 7.91
N LEU A 286 -3.44 5.06 8.95
CA LEU A 286 -2.44 5.85 9.66
C LEU A 286 -1.76 5.03 10.76
N LEU A 287 -0.57 5.45 11.21
CA LEU A 287 0.13 4.82 12.33
C LEU A 287 -0.67 4.85 13.64
N SER A 288 -1.60 5.80 13.77
CA SER A 288 -2.52 5.86 14.92
C SER A 288 -3.59 4.75 14.92
N GLY A 289 -3.68 3.95 13.86
CA GLY A 289 -4.75 2.98 13.65
C GLY A 289 -6.02 3.58 13.07
N GLN A 290 -6.09 4.89 12.86
CA GLN A 290 -7.22 5.55 12.19
C GLN A 290 -7.08 5.44 10.66
N VAL A 291 -8.19 5.44 9.93
CA VAL A 291 -8.19 5.49 8.47
C VAL A 291 -8.42 6.93 8.02
N LEU A 292 -7.45 7.50 7.29
CA LEU A 292 -7.58 8.79 6.63
C LEU A 292 -8.34 8.61 5.31
N ILE A 293 -9.49 9.23 5.18
CA ILE A 293 -10.28 9.26 3.95
C ILE A 293 -10.17 10.68 3.38
N ALA A 294 -9.57 10.81 2.20
CA ALA A 294 -9.24 12.11 1.64
C ALA A 294 -9.81 12.30 0.23
N GLY A 295 -10.32 13.51 -0.02
CA GLY A 295 -10.84 13.93 -1.31
C GLY A 295 -12.01 13.09 -1.83
N GLY A 296 -12.00 12.82 -3.14
CA GLY A 296 -13.11 12.17 -3.84
C GLY A 296 -14.19 13.15 -4.29
N ASN A 297 -15.30 12.62 -4.76
CA ASN A 297 -16.41 13.41 -5.27
C ASN A 297 -17.77 12.82 -4.91
N ASP A 298 -18.79 13.67 -5.00
CA ASP A 298 -20.21 13.29 -4.98
C ASP A 298 -20.97 14.10 -6.05
N ASN A 299 -22.32 14.12 -5.95
CA ASN A 299 -23.16 14.91 -6.85
C ASN A 299 -22.97 16.44 -6.69
N GLY A 300 -22.37 16.89 -5.60
CA GLY A 300 -22.12 18.31 -5.29
C GLY A 300 -20.73 18.78 -5.76
N GLY A 301 -19.85 17.89 -6.19
CA GLY A 301 -18.53 18.21 -6.70
C GLY A 301 -17.38 17.49 -6.04
N VAL A 302 -16.18 18.04 -6.18
CA VAL A 302 -14.92 17.48 -5.67
C VAL A 302 -14.63 17.95 -4.26
N PHE A 303 -14.36 17.03 -3.35
CA PHE A 303 -14.06 17.33 -1.95
C PHE A 303 -12.64 17.86 -1.74
N SER A 304 -12.53 18.89 -0.89
CA SER A 304 -11.25 19.33 -0.30
C SER A 304 -11.01 18.74 1.10
N SER A 305 -11.97 18.02 1.63
CA SER A 305 -11.93 17.52 3.00
C SER A 305 -11.17 16.20 3.11
N ALA A 306 -10.46 16.04 4.21
CA ALA A 306 -9.95 14.79 4.70
C ALA A 306 -10.59 14.47 6.06
N VAL A 307 -11.05 13.23 6.25
CA VAL A 307 -11.72 12.78 7.46
C VAL A 307 -10.97 11.59 8.02
N ARG A 308 -10.79 11.55 9.35
CA ARG A 308 -10.26 10.38 10.03
C ARG A 308 -11.40 9.52 10.54
N TYR A 309 -11.44 8.30 10.07
CA TYR A 309 -12.35 7.29 10.60
C TYR A 309 -11.69 6.63 11.81
N THR A 310 -12.36 6.71 12.96
CA THR A 310 -11.94 6.07 14.20
C THR A 310 -12.92 4.96 14.50
N TYR A 311 -12.43 3.78 14.81
CA TYR A 311 -13.22 2.62 15.23
C TYR A 311 -12.64 2.09 16.54
N ASP A 312 -13.35 1.17 17.19
CA ASP A 312 -12.85 0.53 18.41
C ASP A 312 -11.59 -0.29 18.06
N LEU A 313 -10.48 0.08 18.71
CA LEU A 313 -9.15 -0.49 18.44
C LEU A 313 -8.98 -1.91 19.00
N GLY A 314 -9.97 -2.77 18.90
CA GLY A 314 -9.84 -4.19 19.22
C GLY A 314 -8.73 -4.83 18.37
N ILE A 315 -7.46 -4.67 18.78
CA ILE A 315 -6.33 -5.29 18.09
C ILE A 315 -6.37 -6.79 18.37
N ALA A 316 -6.60 -7.59 17.33
CA ALA A 316 -6.49 -9.04 17.45
C ALA A 316 -4.99 -9.40 17.68
N ASP A 317 -4.69 -10.06 18.80
CA ASP A 317 -3.31 -10.46 19.13
C ASP A 317 -2.66 -11.34 18.05
N SER A 318 -3.47 -12.13 17.32
CA SER A 318 -3.01 -12.93 16.18
C SER A 318 -2.41 -12.12 15.02
N ARG A 319 -2.68 -10.81 14.97
CA ARG A 319 -2.15 -9.90 13.95
C ARG A 319 -0.91 -9.12 14.40
N ARG A 320 -0.50 -9.27 15.67
CA ARG A 320 0.70 -8.61 16.15
C ARG A 320 1.94 -9.22 15.51
N PRO A 321 2.81 -8.43 14.89
CA PRO A 321 4.12 -8.90 14.50
C PRO A 321 4.85 -9.45 15.72
N LEU A 322 5.50 -10.59 15.57
CA LEU A 322 6.30 -11.18 16.65
C LEU A 322 7.77 -10.93 16.38
N ILE A 323 8.46 -10.28 17.29
CA ILE A 323 9.93 -10.14 17.27
C ILE A 323 10.52 -11.39 17.92
N GLY A 324 11.23 -12.20 17.12
CA GLY A 324 11.88 -13.43 17.55
C GLY A 324 13.29 -13.17 18.07
N SER A 325 14.14 -12.50 17.27
CA SER A 325 15.49 -12.14 17.68
C SER A 325 15.91 -10.75 17.20
N ILE A 326 16.85 -10.17 17.90
CA ILE A 326 17.48 -8.88 17.62
C ILE A 326 18.98 -9.11 17.67
N ASN A 327 19.75 -8.56 16.71
CA ASN A 327 21.19 -8.62 16.76
C ASN A 327 21.74 -7.95 18.03
N SER A 328 22.71 -8.59 18.68
CA SER A 328 23.31 -8.08 19.94
C SER A 328 24.79 -8.44 19.99
N PRO A 329 25.70 -7.55 20.41
CA PRO A 329 25.43 -6.16 20.85
C PRO A 329 25.01 -5.26 19.68
N LEU A 330 24.22 -4.20 19.95
CA LEU A 330 23.75 -3.24 18.98
C LEU A 330 24.46 -1.90 19.17
N PHE A 331 25.07 -1.39 18.10
CA PHE A 331 25.82 -0.12 18.11
C PHE A 331 25.15 0.91 17.19
N VAL A 332 25.35 2.21 17.48
CA VAL A 332 24.75 3.33 16.73
C VAL A 332 25.17 3.38 15.26
N THR A 333 26.30 2.81 14.87
CA THR A 333 26.77 2.76 13.47
C THR A 333 26.38 1.49 12.74
N GLN A 334 25.75 0.54 13.43
CA GLN A 334 25.36 -0.74 12.84
C GLN A 334 23.88 -0.76 12.43
N PRO A 335 23.52 -1.56 11.42
CA PRO A 335 22.12 -1.84 11.14
C PRO A 335 21.48 -2.66 12.27
N LEU A 336 20.21 -2.41 12.51
CA LEU A 336 19.35 -3.25 13.32
C LEU A 336 18.87 -4.42 12.47
N GLU A 337 19.12 -5.64 12.92
CA GLU A 337 18.64 -6.86 12.27
C GLU A 337 17.62 -7.53 13.17
N LEU A 338 16.43 -7.77 12.63
CA LEU A 338 15.32 -8.43 13.31
C LEU A 338 14.94 -9.71 12.58
N THR A 339 14.67 -10.76 13.35
CA THR A 339 13.90 -11.90 12.86
C THR A 339 12.60 -12.04 13.63
N GLY A 340 11.60 -12.66 13.01
CA GLY A 340 10.30 -12.81 13.64
C GLY A 340 9.26 -13.40 12.72
N SER A 341 8.02 -12.98 12.86
CA SER A 341 6.92 -13.34 11.96
C SER A 341 5.89 -12.21 11.88
N GLY A 342 5.10 -12.19 10.81
CA GLY A 342 4.10 -11.17 10.59
C GLY A 342 4.69 -9.81 10.20
N PHE A 343 5.90 -9.75 9.65
CA PHE A 343 6.55 -8.51 9.21
C PHE A 343 6.07 -8.07 7.81
N ALA A 344 5.45 -8.95 7.05
CA ALA A 344 4.69 -8.57 5.87
C ALA A 344 3.25 -8.29 6.27
N GLY A 345 2.74 -7.09 5.99
CA GLY A 345 1.33 -6.79 6.22
C GLY A 345 0.43 -7.56 5.28
N ASP A 346 -0.85 -7.65 5.64
CA ASP A 346 -1.90 -8.06 4.71
C ASP A 346 -1.84 -7.12 3.50
N SER A 347 -1.75 -7.66 2.29
CA SER A 347 -1.69 -6.81 1.13
C SER A 347 -3.04 -6.12 0.92
N GLU A 348 -3.06 -4.80 1.07
CA GLU A 348 -4.15 -4.03 0.50
C GLU A 348 -4.01 -4.16 -1.02
N GLY A 349 -5.03 -4.72 -1.67
CA GLY A 349 -5.04 -4.83 -3.11
C GLY A 349 -4.95 -3.45 -3.74
N SER A 350 -4.00 -3.24 -4.64
CA SER A 350 -4.04 -2.06 -5.49
C SER A 350 -5.22 -2.20 -6.45
N SER A 351 -5.99 -1.14 -6.61
CA SER A 351 -7.13 -1.09 -7.52
C SER A 351 -6.93 0.05 -8.51
N GLY A 352 -6.96 -0.29 -9.81
CA GLY A 352 -6.90 0.71 -10.86
C GLY A 352 -8.05 1.72 -10.86
N GLY A 353 -9.12 1.45 -10.09
CA GLY A 353 -10.28 2.32 -9.96
C GLY A 353 -10.34 3.16 -8.69
N THR A 354 -9.50 2.88 -7.68
CA THR A 354 -9.55 3.54 -6.37
C THR A 354 -8.22 4.20 -5.96
N ASN A 355 -7.19 4.07 -6.79
CA ASN A 355 -5.86 4.68 -6.58
C ASN A 355 -5.26 4.43 -5.17
N SER A 356 -5.66 3.33 -4.51
CA SER A 356 -5.12 2.96 -3.22
C SER A 356 -3.71 2.39 -3.40
N SER A 357 -2.77 2.82 -2.56
CA SER A 357 -1.43 2.24 -2.52
C SER A 357 -1.32 1.24 -1.38
N ALA A 358 -0.76 0.07 -1.67
CA ALA A 358 -0.49 -0.93 -0.66
C ALA A 358 0.71 -0.51 0.22
N THR A 359 0.50 -0.44 1.54
CA THR A 359 1.54 -0.12 2.53
C THR A 359 1.88 -1.35 3.37
N ASN A 360 2.44 -2.38 2.72
CA ASN A 360 2.76 -3.67 3.37
C ASN A 360 4.15 -3.73 4.00
N SER A 361 4.76 -2.58 4.24
CA SER A 361 6.11 -2.53 4.77
C SER A 361 6.09 -2.45 6.30
N PRO A 362 6.89 -3.26 7.00
CA PRO A 362 7.05 -3.09 8.43
C PRO A 362 7.68 -1.72 8.72
N LEU A 363 7.10 -1.02 9.67
CA LEU A 363 7.66 0.20 10.23
C LEU A 363 8.31 -0.15 11.56
N VAL A 364 9.58 0.16 11.74
CA VAL A 364 10.29 -0.08 12.98
C VAL A 364 10.43 1.23 13.75
N GLN A 365 9.96 1.21 14.99
CA GLN A 365 9.98 2.35 15.90
C GLN A 365 10.93 2.07 17.05
N LEU A 366 11.79 3.03 17.35
CA LEU A 366 12.55 3.08 18.59
C LEU A 366 12.08 4.27 19.42
N ARG A 367 11.60 4.02 20.64
CA ARG A 367 11.25 5.06 21.59
C ARG A 367 12.28 5.06 22.71
N SER A 368 13.01 6.15 22.89
CA SER A 368 13.93 6.32 24.02
C SER A 368 13.18 6.20 25.34
N ILE A 369 13.71 5.40 26.26
CA ILE A 369 13.11 5.25 27.59
C ILE A 369 13.38 6.48 28.45
N GLU A 370 14.50 7.16 28.22
CA GLU A 370 14.90 8.33 29.01
C GLU A 370 14.23 9.62 28.56
N THR A 371 14.10 9.82 27.22
CA THR A 371 13.63 11.10 26.66
C THR A 371 12.24 11.01 26.05
N GLU A 372 11.66 9.81 25.95
CA GLU A 372 10.41 9.49 25.24
C GLU A 372 10.40 9.86 23.73
N GLN A 373 11.52 10.32 23.20
CA GLN A 373 11.65 10.64 21.77
C GLN A 373 11.50 9.38 20.94
N ILE A 374 10.79 9.54 19.82
CA ILE A 374 10.50 8.47 18.87
C ILE A 374 11.37 8.66 17.62
N ALA A 375 12.07 7.61 17.22
CA ALA A 375 12.76 7.51 15.96
C ALA A 375 12.14 6.40 15.08
N TRP A 376 11.87 6.73 13.84
CA TRP A 376 11.46 5.75 12.84
C TRP A 376 12.68 5.26 12.08
N ILE A 377 12.86 3.95 12.06
CA ILE A 377 14.06 3.33 11.49
C ILE A 377 13.79 2.90 10.06
N SER A 378 14.53 3.49 9.14
CA SER A 378 14.45 3.17 7.71
C SER A 378 15.07 1.80 7.41
N PRO A 379 14.50 1.01 6.50
CA PRO A 379 15.14 -0.22 6.02
C PRO A 379 16.47 0.09 5.30
N ALA A 380 17.37 -0.90 5.29
CA ALA A 380 18.59 -0.80 4.50
C ALA A 380 18.27 -0.68 3.00
N ALA A 381 19.06 0.09 2.28
CA ALA A 381 18.99 0.15 0.83
C ALA A 381 19.25 -1.27 0.27
N ASN A 382 18.37 -1.75 -0.61
CA ASN A 382 18.43 -3.08 -1.21
C ASN A 382 18.21 -4.28 -0.26
N SER A 383 17.69 -4.07 0.96
CA SER A 383 17.29 -5.19 1.80
C SER A 383 16.08 -5.92 1.19
N SER A 384 16.19 -7.24 1.06
CA SER A 384 15.03 -8.09 0.78
C SER A 384 14.11 -8.06 2.00
N ARG A 385 12.85 -7.72 1.80
CA ARG A 385 11.84 -7.78 2.87
C ARG A 385 11.19 -9.15 2.85
N SER A 386 11.11 -9.76 4.00
CA SER A 386 10.37 -11.00 4.17
C SER A 386 9.38 -10.87 5.33
N ASP A 387 8.46 -11.80 5.41
CA ASP A 387 7.55 -11.90 6.55
C ASP A 387 8.29 -12.19 7.87
N THR A 388 9.54 -12.62 7.80
CA THR A 388 10.31 -13.13 8.92
C THR A 388 11.59 -12.36 9.22
N SER A 389 11.97 -11.36 8.41
CA SER A 389 13.21 -10.62 8.62
C SER A 389 13.11 -9.16 8.20
N TYR A 390 13.85 -8.31 8.91
CA TYR A 390 14.02 -6.90 8.63
C TYR A 390 15.46 -6.47 8.94
N THR A 391 16.07 -5.73 8.02
CA THR A 391 17.38 -5.10 8.21
C THR A 391 17.25 -3.61 7.98
N SER A 392 17.69 -2.80 8.94
CA SER A 392 17.66 -1.33 8.85
C SER A 392 18.87 -0.76 8.12
N ALA A 393 18.77 0.51 7.73
CA ALA A 393 19.95 1.35 7.58
C ALA A 393 20.69 1.45 8.93
N PRO A 394 21.98 1.83 8.94
CA PRO A 394 22.70 2.10 10.19
C PRO A 394 21.96 3.07 11.09
N LEU A 395 21.99 2.84 12.40
CA LEU A 395 21.26 3.63 13.39
C LEU A 395 21.93 4.99 13.70
N SER A 396 22.71 5.53 12.77
CA SER A 396 23.41 6.79 12.91
C SER A 396 22.45 7.95 13.25
N GLY A 397 22.87 8.77 14.20
CA GLY A 397 22.06 9.89 14.70
C GLY A 397 21.22 9.59 15.92
N LEU A 398 21.14 8.34 16.37
CA LEU A 398 20.57 7.98 17.67
C LEU A 398 21.62 8.13 18.77
N LEU A 399 21.18 8.50 19.97
CA LEU A 399 22.04 8.52 21.15
C LEU A 399 22.15 7.11 21.74
N PRO A 400 23.29 6.74 22.34
CA PRO A 400 23.37 5.53 23.16
C PRO A 400 22.36 5.58 24.30
N GLY A 401 21.75 4.44 24.63
CA GLY A 401 20.75 4.39 25.69
C GLY A 401 19.79 3.22 25.53
N ALA A 402 18.83 3.14 26.41
CA ALA A 402 17.77 2.14 26.39
C ALA A 402 16.58 2.61 25.52
N TYR A 403 16.10 1.73 24.66
CA TYR A 403 14.99 1.99 23.75
C TYR A 403 13.93 0.88 23.82
N ALA A 404 12.67 1.26 23.74
CA ALA A 404 11.58 0.36 23.46
C ALA A 404 11.47 0.22 21.93
N LEU A 405 11.76 -0.96 21.42
CA LEU A 405 11.65 -1.31 19.99
C LEU A 405 10.29 -1.94 19.72
N SER A 406 9.60 -1.45 18.73
CA SER A 406 8.36 -2.04 18.23
C SER A 406 8.38 -2.12 16.70
N VAL A 407 7.82 -3.19 16.14
CA VAL A 407 7.55 -3.36 14.72
C VAL A 407 6.06 -3.13 14.50
N LEU A 408 5.70 -2.22 13.61
CA LEU A 408 4.31 -1.94 13.26
C LEU A 408 4.04 -2.44 11.83
N VAL A 409 2.98 -3.20 11.68
CA VAL A 409 2.50 -3.68 10.38
C VAL A 409 1.01 -3.39 10.29
N ASN A 410 0.59 -2.66 9.27
CA ASN A 410 -0.79 -2.16 9.14
C ASN A 410 -1.30 -1.50 10.43
N ALA A 411 -0.49 -0.65 11.05
CA ALA A 411 -0.74 0.02 12.32
C ALA A 411 -0.89 -0.91 13.55
N VAL A 412 -0.68 -2.21 13.42
CA VAL A 412 -0.67 -3.15 14.53
C VAL A 412 0.75 -3.25 15.09
N PRO A 413 1.03 -2.78 16.30
CA PRO A 413 2.35 -2.88 16.90
C PRO A 413 2.63 -4.29 17.42
N SER A 414 3.87 -4.75 17.33
CA SER A 414 4.39 -5.86 18.13
C SER A 414 4.35 -5.51 19.61
N ASN A 415 4.51 -6.50 20.48
CA ASN A 415 4.94 -6.21 21.84
C ASN A 415 6.31 -5.54 21.80
N ALA A 416 6.49 -4.49 22.59
CA ALA A 416 7.75 -3.77 22.64
C ALA A 416 8.84 -4.64 23.31
N GLN A 417 10.05 -4.64 22.74
CA GLN A 417 11.23 -5.22 23.37
C GLN A 417 12.20 -4.12 23.78
N ILE A 418 12.80 -4.26 24.96
CA ILE A 418 13.80 -3.31 25.43
C ILE A 418 15.16 -3.70 24.84
N ILE A 419 15.77 -2.76 24.13
CA ILE A 419 17.11 -2.91 23.56
C ILE A 419 18.06 -1.86 24.17
N GLN A 420 19.34 -2.21 24.23
CA GLN A 420 20.40 -1.29 24.62
C GLN A 420 21.21 -0.91 23.39
N LEU A 421 21.25 0.37 23.07
CA LEU A 421 22.08 0.93 22.02
C LEU A 421 23.38 1.48 22.63
N SER A 422 24.52 0.99 22.15
CA SER A 422 25.84 1.36 22.64
C SER A 422 26.54 2.33 21.70
N SER A 423 27.43 3.14 22.21
CA SER A 423 28.36 3.94 21.39
C SER A 423 29.43 3.03 20.76
N ASP A 424 29.86 3.34 19.56
CA ASP A 424 30.97 2.64 18.89
C ASP A 424 32.35 2.97 19.49
N THR A 425 32.40 3.81 20.51
CA THR A 425 33.66 4.16 21.14
C THR A 425 34.13 2.96 21.98
N ILE A 426 34.81 2.02 21.30
CA ILE A 426 35.75 1.17 22.00
C ILE A 426 36.83 2.11 22.46
N PHE A 427 36.88 2.43 23.76
CA PHE A 427 38.08 2.94 24.37
C PHE A 427 39.16 1.90 24.11
N ARG A 428 39.96 2.08 23.07
CA ARG A 428 41.31 1.57 23.02
C ARG A 428 42.09 2.37 24.05
N ASP A 429 41.88 2.10 25.31
CA ASP A 429 42.88 2.38 26.33
C ASP A 429 44.10 1.59 25.90
N GLY A 430 45.04 2.31 25.24
CA GLY A 430 46.37 1.81 25.03
C GLY A 430 46.97 1.55 26.37
N PHE A 431 46.84 0.34 26.88
CA PHE A 431 47.74 -0.22 27.85
C PHE A 431 49.07 -0.43 27.18
N ASN A 432 49.82 0.66 26.96
CA ASN A 432 51.26 0.58 26.74
C ASN A 432 51.87 0.09 28.05
N GLY A 433 51.94 -1.22 28.19
CA GLY A 433 52.81 -1.86 29.16
C GLY A 433 54.26 -1.53 28.83
N ASN A 434 54.77 -0.44 29.36
CA ASN A 434 56.21 -0.29 29.54
C ASN A 434 56.48 -0.55 31.02
N GLY A 435 57.10 -1.69 31.21
CA GLY A 435 57.49 -2.22 32.47
C GLY A 435 58.50 -1.43 33.27
N LEU A 436 58.57 -1.75 34.46
CA LEU A 436 59.82 -2.00 35.23
C LEU A 436 59.59 -3.25 36.05
#